data_c9779f532024ab19b38f52c29f0ef420
#
_entry.id   c9779f532024ab19b38f52c29f0ef420
#
_cell.length_a   1.000
_cell.length_b   1.000
_cell.length_c   1.000
_cell.angle_alpha   90.00
_cell.angle_beta   90.00
_cell.angle_gamma   90.00
#
_symmetry.space_group_name_H-M   'P 1'
#
loop_
_entity.id
_entity.type
_entity.pdbx_description
1 polymer ?
#
loop_
_entity_poly.entity_id
_entity_poly.type
_entity_poly.pdbx_seq_one_letter_code
_entity_poly.pdbx_strand_id
1 'polypeptide(L)'
;MFMKKSVGVRGAYLLFSKEEEIELQERYSKEDIEILFFGEDSLQASFDSFIEIILNEEMLRAIIAGLTVEILKVLIFKAASSIKNKKIIKFESADKISPATITIKASTKKGTIYQNIQNDISDKNFYESINKIKEAKILLDSNKKDGINDLFIVENSVGNLEIMTLKEYIEYRKKSEENDQQKHSKN
;
A
#
# COMPACT_ATOMS: atom_id res chain seq x y z
N MET A 1 13.10 11.74 -22.44
CA MET A 1 13.37 11.97 -21.01
C MET A 1 12.92 10.72 -20.27
N PHE A 2 13.85 9.93 -19.76
CA PHE A 2 13.50 8.76 -18.97
C PHE A 2 13.01 9.26 -17.60
N MET A 3 11.79 8.87 -17.21
CA MET A 3 11.32 9.20 -15.87
C MET A 3 12.12 8.36 -14.86
N LYS A 4 12.61 9.01 -13.80
CA LYS A 4 13.35 8.36 -12.74
C LYS A 4 12.43 7.42 -11.93
N LYS A 5 12.94 6.28 -11.49
CA LYS A 5 12.25 5.42 -10.55
C LYS A 5 12.07 6.16 -9.23
N SER A 6 10.83 6.28 -8.72
CA SER A 6 10.60 6.97 -7.46
C SER A 6 9.62 6.24 -6.56
N VAL A 7 9.89 6.32 -5.26
CA VAL A 7 9.04 5.82 -4.17
C VAL A 7 8.76 6.96 -3.23
N GLY A 8 7.47 7.28 -3.03
CA GLY A 8 7.02 8.20 -1.99
C GLY A 8 6.62 7.43 -0.73
N VAL A 9 6.97 7.96 0.44
CA VAL A 9 6.52 7.41 1.73
C VAL A 9 5.78 8.51 2.48
N ARG A 10 4.44 8.37 2.56
CA ARG A 10 3.59 9.26 3.34
C ARG A 10 3.43 8.72 4.76
N GLY A 11 3.35 9.61 5.75
CA GLY A 11 3.36 9.23 7.16
C GLY A 11 4.74 8.80 7.66
N ALA A 12 5.79 9.13 6.92
CA ALA A 12 7.17 8.74 7.22
C ALA A 12 7.62 9.18 8.61
N TYR A 13 7.22 10.36 9.08
CA TYR A 13 7.55 10.92 10.39
C TYR A 13 7.10 10.02 11.56
N LEU A 14 6.10 9.18 11.35
CA LEU A 14 5.66 8.17 12.33
C LEU A 14 6.58 6.95 12.36
N LEU A 15 7.27 6.68 11.27
CA LEU A 15 7.95 5.42 11.00
C LEU A 15 9.47 5.53 11.11
N PHE A 16 10.04 6.61 10.57
CA PHE A 16 11.48 6.78 10.38
C PHE A 16 12.01 7.97 11.16
N SER A 17 13.24 7.88 11.64
CA SER A 17 13.98 9.05 12.08
C SER A 17 14.57 9.81 10.87
N LYS A 18 15.00 11.05 11.07
CA LYS A 18 15.62 11.83 9.99
C LYS A 18 16.91 11.19 9.47
N GLU A 19 17.68 10.58 10.36
CA GLU A 19 18.91 9.86 10.03
C GLU A 19 18.61 8.65 9.14
N GLU A 20 17.55 7.90 9.47
CA GLU A 20 17.09 6.74 8.68
C GLU A 20 16.56 7.16 7.30
N GLU A 21 15.85 8.28 7.20
CA GLU A 21 15.41 8.84 5.93
C GLU A 21 16.61 9.16 5.01
N ILE A 22 17.61 9.85 5.56
CA ILE A 22 18.83 10.23 4.84
C ILE A 22 19.60 8.98 4.40
N GLU A 23 19.81 8.01 5.29
CA GLU A 23 20.51 6.76 4.98
C GLU A 23 19.84 6.00 3.81
N LEU A 24 18.50 5.89 3.84
CA LEU A 24 17.75 5.24 2.78
C LEU A 24 17.85 6.00 1.45
N GLN A 25 17.76 7.34 1.47
CA GLN A 25 17.90 8.16 0.29
C GLN A 25 19.30 8.04 -0.34
N GLU A 26 20.36 8.12 0.46
CA GLU A 26 21.74 7.99 0.00
C GLU A 26 22.04 6.59 -0.55
N ARG A 27 21.56 5.56 0.12
CA ARG A 27 21.75 4.16 -0.31
C ARG A 27 21.16 3.92 -1.68
N TYR A 28 19.91 4.29 -1.89
CA TYR A 28 19.19 3.95 -3.12
C TYR A 28 19.35 4.97 -4.26
N SER A 29 19.85 6.18 -3.96
CA SER A 29 20.25 7.13 -5.02
C SER A 29 21.33 6.56 -5.93
N LYS A 30 22.19 5.69 -5.40
CA LYS A 30 23.24 4.98 -6.17
C LYS A 30 22.67 3.95 -7.18
N GLU A 31 21.42 3.52 -6.96
CA GLU A 31 20.68 2.60 -7.83
C GLU A 31 19.73 3.33 -8.80
N ASP A 32 19.89 4.66 -8.92
CA ASP A 32 18.99 5.54 -9.69
C ASP A 32 17.52 5.48 -9.24
N ILE A 33 17.33 5.37 -7.91
CA ILE A 33 16.03 5.37 -7.27
C ILE A 33 15.94 6.57 -6.34
N GLU A 34 14.86 7.34 -6.47
CA GLU A 34 14.56 8.47 -5.63
C GLU A 34 13.53 8.07 -4.56
N ILE A 35 13.86 8.26 -3.28
CA ILE A 35 12.92 8.09 -2.18
C ILE A 35 12.51 9.47 -1.68
N LEU A 36 11.20 9.71 -1.63
CA LEU A 36 10.60 10.95 -1.17
C LEU A 36 9.84 10.68 0.12
N PHE A 37 10.25 11.30 1.22
CA PHE A 37 9.55 11.24 2.50
C PHE A 37 8.66 12.48 2.65
N PHE A 38 7.35 12.26 2.86
CA PHE A 38 6.38 13.33 3.04
C PHE A 38 6.11 13.55 4.53
N GLY A 39 6.28 14.80 4.98
CA GLY A 39 6.05 15.23 6.36
C GLY A 39 4.57 15.40 6.72
N GLU A 40 4.32 15.95 7.92
CA GLU A 40 2.97 16.16 8.47
C GLU A 40 2.07 17.04 7.59
N ASP A 41 2.62 18.06 6.96
CA ASP A 41 1.87 19.04 6.14
C ASP A 41 1.27 18.41 4.87
N SER A 42 1.67 17.20 4.51
CA SER A 42 1.15 16.47 3.35
C SER A 42 -0.06 15.58 3.66
N LEU A 43 -0.56 15.59 4.91
CA LEU A 43 -1.71 14.83 5.36
C LEU A 43 -3.03 15.43 4.86
N GLN A 44 -3.22 15.51 3.55
CA GLN A 44 -4.57 15.44 3.01
C GLN A 44 -5.00 13.97 3.10
N ALA A 45 -5.74 13.68 4.16
CA ALA A 45 -6.21 12.36 4.48
C ALA A 45 -6.97 11.74 3.29
N SER A 46 -6.39 10.73 2.68
CA SER A 46 -7.23 9.68 2.14
C SER A 46 -7.75 8.91 3.38
N PHE A 47 -9.04 8.77 3.51
CA PHE A 47 -9.76 8.37 4.72
C PHE A 47 -9.35 7.02 5.34
N ASP A 48 -8.49 6.23 4.70
CA ASP A 48 -8.22 4.84 5.07
C ASP A 48 -6.77 4.50 5.44
N SER A 49 -5.78 5.35 5.17
CA SER A 49 -4.39 4.98 5.49
C SER A 49 -3.50 6.16 5.86
N PHE A 50 -2.97 6.13 7.09
CA PHE A 50 -1.96 7.09 7.54
C PHE A 50 -0.59 6.86 6.90
N ILE A 51 -0.33 5.65 6.40
CA ILE A 51 0.96 5.22 5.87
C ILE A 51 0.75 4.72 4.45
N GLU A 52 1.29 5.47 3.48
CA GLU A 52 1.23 5.09 2.07
C GLU A 52 2.64 4.98 1.50
N ILE A 53 2.88 3.90 0.75
CA ILE A 53 4.05 3.73 -0.10
C ILE A 53 3.58 3.95 -1.54
N ILE A 54 4.01 5.06 -2.14
CA ILE A 54 3.56 5.52 -3.45
C ILE A 54 4.61 5.18 -4.48
N LEU A 55 4.24 4.37 -5.47
CA LEU A 55 5.13 3.95 -6.56
C LEU A 55 4.74 4.70 -7.85
N ASN A 56 5.71 5.30 -8.52
CA ASN A 56 5.48 5.75 -9.88
C ASN A 56 5.53 4.58 -10.88
N GLU A 57 5.13 4.81 -12.13
CA GLU A 57 5.03 3.75 -13.14
C GLU A 57 6.39 3.08 -13.43
N GLU A 58 7.48 3.84 -13.44
CA GLU A 58 8.82 3.28 -13.69
C GLU A 58 9.30 2.40 -12.53
N MET A 59 9.02 2.80 -11.28
CA MET A 59 9.31 1.98 -10.12
C MET A 59 8.45 0.69 -10.11
N LEU A 60 7.17 0.80 -10.44
CA LEU A 60 6.29 -0.35 -10.56
C LEU A 60 6.80 -1.36 -11.60
N ARG A 61 7.23 -0.87 -12.77
CA ARG A 61 7.82 -1.73 -13.83
C ARG A 61 9.09 -2.43 -13.35
N ALA A 62 9.95 -1.71 -12.63
CA ALA A 62 11.18 -2.28 -12.09
C ALA A 62 10.89 -3.37 -11.04
N ILE A 63 9.90 -3.18 -10.17
CA ILE A 63 9.45 -4.18 -9.20
C ILE A 63 8.90 -5.42 -9.91
N ILE A 64 8.06 -5.24 -10.92
CA ILE A 64 7.49 -6.34 -11.71
C ILE A 64 8.59 -7.15 -12.41
N ALA A 65 9.64 -6.48 -12.89
CA ALA A 65 10.81 -7.12 -13.47
C ALA A 65 11.75 -7.78 -12.44
N GLY A 66 11.48 -7.65 -11.16
CA GLY A 66 12.29 -8.22 -10.06
C GLY A 66 13.53 -7.40 -9.71
N LEU A 67 13.71 -6.21 -10.29
CA LEU A 67 14.96 -5.42 -10.16
C LEU A 67 15.05 -4.64 -8.85
N THR A 68 13.92 -4.25 -8.25
CA THR A 68 13.88 -3.33 -7.11
C THR A 68 12.94 -3.78 -6.00
N VAL A 69 12.62 -5.08 -5.94
CA VAL A 69 11.70 -5.66 -4.95
C VAL A 69 12.23 -5.46 -3.53
N GLU A 70 13.54 -5.49 -3.37
CA GLU A 70 14.23 -5.39 -2.07
C GLU A 70 13.98 -4.04 -1.38
N ILE A 71 13.95 -2.94 -2.13
CA ILE A 71 13.66 -1.62 -1.55
C ILE A 71 12.24 -1.56 -1.00
N LEU A 72 11.26 -2.08 -1.74
CA LEU A 72 9.88 -2.12 -1.29
C LEU A 72 9.74 -3.00 -0.05
N LYS A 73 10.45 -4.14 -0.01
CA LYS A 73 10.50 -5.01 1.15
C LYS A 73 11.06 -4.29 2.38
N VAL A 74 12.20 -3.61 2.25
CA VAL A 74 12.81 -2.83 3.35
C VAL A 74 11.83 -1.78 3.88
N LEU A 75 11.19 -1.01 3.01
CA LEU A 75 10.26 0.04 3.43
C LEU A 75 9.03 -0.53 4.14
N ILE A 76 8.42 -1.60 3.61
CA ILE A 76 7.22 -2.22 4.19
C ILE A 76 7.54 -2.86 5.54
N PHE A 77 8.63 -3.65 5.65
CA PHE A 77 8.96 -4.34 6.88
C PHE A 77 9.39 -3.36 7.98
N LYS A 78 10.08 -2.28 7.61
CA LYS A 78 10.43 -1.22 8.55
C LYS A 78 9.17 -0.48 9.02
N ALA A 79 8.26 -0.15 8.12
CA ALA A 79 6.97 0.45 8.46
C ALA A 79 6.14 -0.47 9.38
N ALA A 80 6.01 -1.75 9.04
CA ALA A 80 5.30 -2.74 9.84
C ALA A 80 5.89 -2.88 11.25
N SER A 81 7.23 -2.96 11.35
CA SER A 81 7.93 -3.00 12.63
C SER A 81 7.69 -1.73 13.46
N SER A 82 7.72 -0.55 12.84
CA SER A 82 7.46 0.72 13.51
C SER A 82 6.02 0.82 14.03
N ILE A 83 5.04 0.40 13.23
CA ILE A 83 3.63 0.34 13.64
C ILE A 83 3.49 -0.52 14.89
N LYS A 84 4.08 -1.72 14.88
CA LYS A 84 4.01 -2.67 15.99
C LYS A 84 4.72 -2.14 17.24
N ASN A 85 5.94 -1.64 17.10
CA ASN A 85 6.76 -1.20 18.22
C ASN A 85 6.22 0.09 18.85
N LYS A 86 5.75 1.03 18.05
CA LYS A 86 5.18 2.32 18.51
C LYS A 86 3.69 2.23 18.81
N LYS A 87 3.04 1.06 18.60
CA LYS A 87 1.60 0.83 18.78
C LYS A 87 0.75 1.86 18.03
N ILE A 88 1.11 2.13 16.78
CA ILE A 88 0.38 3.07 15.94
C ILE A 88 -0.99 2.47 15.60
N ILE A 89 -2.05 3.19 15.93
CA ILE A 89 -3.44 2.76 15.75
C ILE A 89 -4.16 3.70 14.79
N LYS A 90 -5.21 3.18 14.16
CA LYS A 90 -6.20 3.97 13.43
C LYS A 90 -7.56 3.84 14.09
N PHE A 91 -8.35 4.91 14.02
CA PHE A 91 -9.74 4.92 14.46
C PHE A 91 -10.61 4.63 13.24
N GLU A 92 -11.34 3.52 13.27
CA GLU A 92 -12.28 3.15 12.21
C GLU A 92 -13.68 3.74 12.48
N SER A 93 -14.04 3.88 13.74
CA SER A 93 -15.23 4.55 14.25
C SER A 93 -14.98 5.01 15.70
N ALA A 94 -15.97 5.66 16.32
CA ALA A 94 -15.86 6.14 17.72
C ALA A 94 -15.45 5.03 18.70
N ASP A 95 -15.88 3.78 18.44
CA ASP A 95 -15.70 2.64 19.35
C ASP A 95 -14.78 1.55 18.76
N LYS A 96 -14.26 1.73 17.54
CA LYS A 96 -13.44 0.70 16.88
C LYS A 96 -12.04 1.21 16.57
N ILE A 97 -11.07 0.66 17.28
CA ILE A 97 -9.65 0.93 17.13
C ILE A 97 -8.97 -0.31 16.54
N SER A 98 -8.14 -0.13 15.52
CA SER A 98 -7.32 -1.19 14.95
C SER A 98 -5.86 -0.75 14.77
N PRO A 99 -4.91 -1.68 14.64
CA PRO A 99 -3.56 -1.32 14.23
C PRO A 99 -3.57 -0.61 12.88
N ALA A 100 -2.68 0.37 12.71
CA ALA A 100 -2.52 1.03 11.43
C ALA A 100 -2.07 0.01 10.35
N THR A 101 -2.53 0.24 9.13
CA THR A 101 -2.16 -0.56 7.95
C THR A 101 -1.26 0.25 7.02
N ILE A 102 -0.54 -0.43 6.15
CA ILE A 102 0.30 0.18 5.12
C ILE A 102 -0.45 0.04 3.79
N THR A 103 -0.62 1.14 3.05
CA THR A 103 -1.18 1.09 1.71
C THR A 103 -0.09 1.24 0.66
N ILE A 104 0.04 0.29 -0.25
CA ILE A 104 0.79 0.47 -1.49
C ILE A 104 -0.15 1.13 -2.50
N LYS A 105 0.31 2.24 -3.08
CA LYS A 105 -0.37 2.96 -4.16
C LYS A 105 0.54 3.01 -5.38
N ALA A 106 0.24 2.22 -6.40
CA ALA A 106 1.02 2.18 -7.62
C ALA A 106 0.26 2.87 -8.76
N SER A 107 0.74 4.06 -9.15
CA SER A 107 0.13 4.86 -10.21
C SER A 107 0.68 4.49 -11.57
N THR A 108 -0.22 4.32 -12.55
CA THR A 108 0.10 4.04 -13.95
C THR A 108 -0.63 5.02 -14.87
N LYS A 109 -0.29 5.04 -16.15
CA LYS A 109 -1.02 5.83 -17.16
C LYS A 109 -2.47 5.40 -17.34
N LYS A 110 -2.82 4.16 -16.95
CA LYS A 110 -4.16 3.56 -17.15
C LYS A 110 -5.02 3.50 -15.90
N GLY A 111 -4.45 3.82 -14.73
CA GLY A 111 -5.15 3.78 -13.45
C GLY A 111 -4.21 3.52 -12.30
N THR A 112 -4.75 3.36 -11.12
CA THR A 112 -4.01 3.16 -9.88
C THR A 112 -4.32 1.79 -9.28
N ILE A 113 -3.30 1.13 -8.75
CA ILE A 113 -3.44 -0.12 -7.98
C ILE A 113 -3.27 0.23 -6.52
N TYR A 114 -4.23 -0.15 -5.69
CA TYR A 114 -4.21 0.01 -4.24
C TYR A 114 -4.14 -1.35 -3.58
N GLN A 115 -3.26 -1.50 -2.60
CA GLN A 115 -3.18 -2.70 -1.77
C GLN A 115 -2.92 -2.34 -0.32
N ASN A 116 -3.78 -2.82 0.58
CA ASN A 116 -3.57 -2.74 2.01
C ASN A 116 -2.74 -3.92 2.50
N ILE A 117 -1.72 -3.63 3.31
CA ILE A 117 -0.83 -4.61 3.91
C ILE A 117 -0.96 -4.49 5.43
N GLN A 118 -1.14 -5.63 6.08
CA GLN A 118 -1.18 -5.73 7.54
C GLN A 118 0.22 -5.57 8.13
N ASN A 119 0.29 -5.17 9.41
CA ASN A 119 1.54 -4.93 10.11
C ASN A 119 2.25 -6.21 10.59
N ASP A 120 1.67 -7.38 10.38
CA ASP A 120 2.23 -8.70 10.69
C ASP A 120 2.71 -9.46 9.44
N ILE A 121 3.01 -8.72 8.38
CA ILE A 121 3.42 -9.27 7.09
C ILE A 121 4.62 -10.21 7.22
N SER A 122 4.51 -11.40 6.65
CA SER A 122 5.60 -12.36 6.46
C SER A 122 6.25 -12.21 5.07
N ASP A 123 7.45 -12.77 4.91
CA ASP A 123 8.10 -12.83 3.59
C ASP A 123 7.20 -13.48 2.53
N LYS A 124 6.52 -14.58 2.88
CA LYS A 124 5.59 -15.26 1.98
C LYS A 124 4.48 -14.31 1.52
N ASN A 125 3.79 -13.66 2.47
CA ASN A 125 2.67 -12.76 2.17
C ASN A 125 3.15 -11.53 1.38
N PHE A 126 4.39 -11.06 1.64
CA PHE A 126 4.99 -9.98 0.85
C PHE A 126 5.13 -10.37 -0.63
N TYR A 127 5.70 -11.54 -0.93
CA TYR A 127 5.85 -11.99 -2.33
C TYR A 127 4.51 -12.30 -3.00
N GLU A 128 3.53 -12.82 -2.26
CA GLU A 128 2.15 -12.97 -2.76
C GLU A 128 1.54 -11.61 -3.13
N SER A 129 1.76 -10.58 -2.31
CA SER A 129 1.35 -9.20 -2.59
C SER A 129 1.99 -8.66 -3.86
N ILE A 130 3.30 -8.86 -4.04
CA ILE A 130 4.00 -8.44 -5.27
C ILE A 130 3.44 -9.14 -6.50
N ASN A 131 3.15 -10.44 -6.41
CA ASN A 131 2.55 -11.18 -7.51
C ASN A 131 1.14 -10.65 -7.85
N LYS A 132 0.34 -10.29 -6.85
CA LYS A 132 -0.99 -9.69 -7.07
C LYS A 132 -0.91 -8.30 -7.69
N ILE A 133 0.04 -7.46 -7.31
CA ILE A 133 0.30 -6.16 -7.96
C ILE A 133 0.66 -6.38 -9.45
N LYS A 134 1.47 -7.40 -9.75
CA LYS A 134 1.83 -7.78 -11.13
C LYS A 134 0.61 -8.22 -11.94
N GLU A 135 -0.25 -9.08 -11.38
CA GLU A 135 -1.52 -9.49 -11.99
C GLU A 135 -2.42 -8.27 -12.25
N ALA A 136 -2.60 -7.39 -11.27
CA ALA A 136 -3.40 -6.18 -11.40
C ALA A 136 -2.87 -5.24 -12.50
N LYS A 137 -1.53 -5.08 -12.61
CA LYS A 137 -0.92 -4.29 -13.69
C LYS A 137 -1.22 -4.88 -15.07
N ILE A 138 -1.14 -6.21 -15.22
CA ILE A 138 -1.49 -6.90 -16.47
C ILE A 138 -2.96 -6.66 -16.82
N LEU A 139 -3.86 -6.72 -15.83
CA LEU A 139 -5.28 -6.42 -16.04
C LEU A 139 -5.51 -4.99 -16.50
N LEU A 140 -4.86 -3.99 -15.87
CA LEU A 140 -4.94 -2.59 -16.32
C LEU A 140 -4.43 -2.42 -17.74
N ASP A 141 -3.32 -3.08 -18.09
CA ASP A 141 -2.72 -2.96 -19.43
C ASP A 141 -3.57 -3.63 -20.51
N SER A 142 -4.19 -4.76 -20.20
CA SER A 142 -5.02 -5.54 -21.13
C SER A 142 -6.43 -4.98 -21.33
N ASN A 143 -6.91 -4.14 -20.40
CA ASN A 143 -8.25 -3.60 -20.46
C ASN A 143 -8.40 -2.60 -21.61
N LYS A 144 -9.11 -3.08 -22.64
CA LYS A 144 -9.55 -2.26 -23.79
C LYS A 144 -10.85 -1.50 -23.48
N LYS A 145 -11.46 -1.72 -22.32
CA LYS A 145 -12.71 -1.05 -21.93
C LYS A 145 -12.38 0.24 -21.20
N ASP A 146 -12.82 1.35 -21.79
CA ASP A 146 -12.86 2.64 -21.12
C ASP A 146 -13.62 2.51 -19.79
N GLY A 147 -13.01 2.89 -18.68
CA GLY A 147 -13.68 3.06 -17.40
C GLY A 147 -13.17 2.26 -16.20
N ILE A 148 -12.19 1.37 -16.33
CA ILE A 148 -11.56 0.74 -15.15
C ILE A 148 -10.23 1.44 -14.90
N ASN A 149 -10.25 2.45 -14.03
CA ASN A 149 -9.07 3.26 -13.76
C ASN A 149 -8.37 2.86 -12.45
N ASP A 150 -9.07 2.21 -11.52
CA ASP A 150 -8.52 1.85 -10.22
C ASP A 150 -8.82 0.38 -9.89
N LEU A 151 -7.81 -0.33 -9.40
CA LEU A 151 -7.91 -1.70 -8.91
C LEU A 151 -7.51 -1.76 -7.44
N PHE A 152 -8.24 -2.54 -6.67
CA PHE A 152 -8.05 -2.76 -5.25
C PHE A 152 -7.67 -4.21 -5.00
N ILE A 153 -6.54 -4.43 -4.34
CA ILE A 153 -6.13 -5.76 -3.89
C ILE A 153 -6.49 -5.86 -2.42
N VAL A 154 -7.39 -6.77 -2.09
CA VAL A 154 -7.90 -6.98 -0.75
C VAL A 154 -7.75 -8.43 -0.32
N GLU A 155 -7.55 -8.65 0.97
CA GLU A 155 -7.55 -9.98 1.56
C GLU A 155 -9.00 -10.35 1.91
N ASN A 156 -9.46 -11.49 1.39
CA ASN A 156 -10.80 -12.00 1.71
C ASN A 156 -10.83 -12.72 3.07
N SER A 157 -12.01 -13.14 3.51
CA SER A 157 -12.22 -13.81 4.81
C SER A 157 -11.47 -15.13 4.97
N VAL A 158 -10.92 -15.70 3.89
CA VAL A 158 -10.17 -16.96 3.89
C VAL A 158 -8.65 -16.71 3.80
N GLY A 159 -8.22 -15.44 3.76
CA GLY A 159 -6.81 -15.06 3.70
C GLY A 159 -6.22 -15.01 2.28
N ASN A 160 -7.05 -15.09 1.23
CA ASN A 160 -6.60 -14.98 -0.16
C ASN A 160 -6.69 -13.54 -0.66
N LEU A 161 -5.69 -13.13 -1.44
CA LEU A 161 -5.71 -11.83 -2.10
C LEU A 161 -6.55 -11.86 -3.38
N GLU A 162 -7.51 -10.95 -3.49
CA GLU A 162 -8.39 -10.76 -4.64
C GLU A 162 -8.22 -9.37 -5.26
N ILE A 163 -8.36 -9.30 -6.58
CA ILE A 163 -8.30 -8.03 -7.31
C ILE A 163 -9.73 -7.61 -7.63
N MET A 164 -10.09 -6.41 -7.18
CA MET A 164 -11.43 -5.86 -7.31
C MET A 164 -11.39 -4.53 -8.06
N THR A 165 -12.43 -4.27 -8.86
CA THR A 165 -12.73 -2.92 -9.37
C THR A 165 -13.25 -2.04 -8.24
N LEU A 166 -13.31 -0.72 -8.43
CA LEU A 166 -13.87 0.20 -7.43
C LEU A 166 -15.31 -0.19 -7.03
N LYS A 167 -16.14 -0.62 -7.97
CA LYS A 167 -17.51 -1.03 -7.69
C LYS A 167 -17.55 -2.25 -6.77
N GLU A 168 -16.78 -3.29 -7.11
CA GLU A 168 -16.68 -4.52 -6.31
C GLU A 168 -16.12 -4.24 -4.92
N TYR A 169 -15.11 -3.36 -4.83
CA TYR A 169 -14.53 -2.93 -3.57
C TYR A 169 -15.54 -2.22 -2.66
N ILE A 170 -16.36 -1.31 -3.21
CA ILE A 170 -17.42 -0.64 -2.46
C ILE A 170 -18.45 -1.65 -1.94
N GLU A 171 -18.86 -2.62 -2.78
CA GLU A 171 -19.78 -3.67 -2.37
C GLU A 171 -19.19 -4.59 -1.29
N TYR A 172 -17.91 -4.94 -1.42
CA TYR A 172 -17.17 -5.71 -0.41
C TYR A 172 -17.12 -4.98 0.95
N ARG A 173 -16.80 -3.69 0.96
CA ARG A 173 -16.73 -2.87 2.19
C ARG A 173 -18.09 -2.80 2.88
N LYS A 174 -19.17 -2.56 2.15
CA LYS A 174 -20.53 -2.54 2.72
C LYS A 174 -20.89 -3.84 3.42
N LYS A 175 -20.63 -4.98 2.77
CA LYS A 175 -20.89 -6.30 3.37
C LYS A 175 -20.06 -6.57 4.62
N SER A 176 -18.80 -6.12 4.63
CA SER A 176 -17.91 -6.25 5.79
C SER A 176 -18.46 -5.45 6.99
N GLU A 177 -18.91 -4.22 6.76
CA GLU A 177 -19.48 -3.35 7.81
C GLU A 177 -20.80 -3.89 8.36
N GLU A 178 -21.68 -4.42 7.52
CA GLU A 178 -22.93 -5.06 7.92
C GLU A 178 -22.69 -6.29 8.80
N ASN A 179 -21.72 -7.12 8.45
CA ASN A 179 -21.35 -8.31 9.22
C ASN A 179 -20.78 -7.95 10.61
N ASP A 180 -20.00 -6.88 10.70
CA ASP A 180 -19.44 -6.39 11.97
C ASP A 180 -20.55 -5.85 12.88
N GLN A 181 -21.52 -5.09 12.35
CA GLN A 181 -22.67 -4.60 13.12
C GLN A 181 -23.55 -5.72 13.67
N GLN A 182 -23.76 -6.81 12.88
CA GLN A 182 -24.53 -7.97 13.35
C GLN A 182 -23.85 -8.75 14.48
N LYS A 183 -22.51 -8.77 14.51
CA LYS A 183 -21.75 -9.40 15.60
C LYS A 183 -21.84 -8.61 16.91
N HIS A 184 -21.87 -7.27 16.83
CA HIS A 184 -21.98 -6.41 18.01
C HIS A 184 -23.40 -6.31 18.58
N SER A 185 -24.44 -6.59 17.79
CA SER A 185 -25.85 -6.58 18.26
C SER A 185 -26.25 -7.89 18.96
N LYS A 186 -25.42 -8.92 18.98
CA LYS A 186 -25.68 -10.23 19.60
C LYS A 186 -24.93 -10.46 20.92
N ASN A 187 -24.14 -9.50 21.35
CA ASN A 187 -23.47 -9.46 22.66
C ASN A 187 -24.07 -8.36 23.54
#